data_4bd80afb4ee74e403ba4a79e5575e378
#
_entry.id   4bd80afb4ee74e403ba4a79e5575e378
#
_cell.length_a   1.000
_cell.length_b   1.000
_cell.length_c   1.000
_cell.angle_alpha   90.00
_cell.angle_beta   90.00
_cell.angle_gamma   90.00
#
_symmetry.space_group_name_H-M   'P 1'
#
loop_
_entity.id
_entity.type
_entity.pdbx_description
1 polymer ?
#
loop_
_entity_poly.entity_id
_entity_poly.type
_entity_poly.pdbx_seq_one_letter_code
_entity_poly.pdbx_strand_id
1 'polypeptide(L)'
;METTEKILKLAAENRQQAFRVIEQSNVIGCWQSVGARINLIGSLKTGLLMKHRDIDFHVYTSRLNVDESFRAMTRLAENPRIVKTEYVNLTAEEDACLEWHAWYQSDDGNTWQIDMIHMAEGCRWD
;
A
#
# COMPACT_ATOMS: atom_id res chain seq x y z
N MET A 1 -3.83 1.92 33.14
CA MET A 1 -3.21 0.59 33.01
C MET A 1 -3.94 -0.27 31.98
N GLU A 2 -5.19 -0.64 32.21
CA GLU A 2 -5.98 -1.41 31.25
C GLU A 2 -6.09 -0.76 29.88
N THR A 3 -6.27 0.58 29.83
CA THR A 3 -6.38 1.29 28.57
C THR A 3 -5.11 1.19 27.73
N THR A 4 -3.95 1.31 28.37
CA THR A 4 -2.65 1.17 27.69
C THR A 4 -2.46 -0.24 27.17
N GLU A 5 -2.78 -1.24 27.96
CA GLU A 5 -2.71 -2.65 27.55
C GLU A 5 -3.63 -2.94 26.36
N LYS A 6 -4.86 -2.41 26.40
CA LYS A 6 -5.82 -2.56 25.30
C LYS A 6 -5.32 -1.91 24.01
N ILE A 7 -4.72 -0.71 24.09
CA ILE A 7 -4.16 -0.01 22.94
C ILE A 7 -3.01 -0.82 22.35
N LEU A 8 -2.09 -1.31 23.17
CA LEU A 8 -0.96 -2.11 22.71
C LEU A 8 -1.40 -3.42 22.07
N LYS A 9 -2.39 -4.07 22.65
CA LYS A 9 -2.96 -5.30 22.09
C LYS A 9 -3.60 -5.05 20.74
N LEU A 10 -4.39 -3.99 20.61
CA LEU A 10 -5.02 -3.61 19.35
C LEU A 10 -3.99 -3.28 18.27
N ALA A 11 -2.94 -2.54 18.64
CA ALA A 11 -1.85 -2.22 17.72
C ALA A 11 -1.15 -3.48 17.22
N ALA A 12 -0.90 -4.45 18.10
CA ALA A 12 -0.28 -5.71 17.73
C ALA A 12 -1.17 -6.54 16.80
N GLU A 13 -2.47 -6.59 17.07
CA GLU A 13 -3.44 -7.28 16.22
C GLU A 13 -3.53 -6.63 14.84
N ASN A 14 -3.58 -5.29 14.79
CA ASN A 14 -3.59 -4.55 13.53
C ASN A 14 -2.33 -4.81 12.71
N ARG A 15 -1.18 -4.86 13.37
CA ARG A 15 0.09 -5.17 12.69
C ARG A 15 0.07 -6.56 12.05
N GLN A 16 -0.41 -7.56 12.77
CA GLN A 16 -0.53 -8.92 12.24
C GLN A 16 -1.49 -8.98 11.06
N GLN A 17 -2.63 -8.31 11.17
CA GLN A 17 -3.61 -8.26 10.09
C GLN A 17 -3.06 -7.53 8.86
N ALA A 18 -2.31 -6.44 9.06
CA ALA A 18 -1.69 -5.71 7.98
C ALA A 18 -0.77 -6.61 7.14
N PHE A 19 0.07 -7.41 7.80
CA PHE A 19 0.95 -8.33 7.08
C PHE A 19 0.18 -9.42 6.33
N ARG A 20 -0.95 -9.89 6.88
CA ARG A 20 -1.83 -10.81 6.15
C ARG A 20 -2.44 -10.15 4.92
N VAL A 21 -2.87 -8.90 5.03
CA VAL A 21 -3.41 -8.15 3.89
C VAL A 21 -2.36 -8.01 2.79
N ILE A 22 -1.12 -7.68 3.15
CA ILE A 22 -0.02 -7.59 2.20
C ILE A 22 0.16 -8.91 1.46
N GLU A 23 0.20 -10.01 2.19
CA GLU A 23 0.36 -11.35 1.61
C GLU A 23 -0.84 -11.77 0.75
N GLN A 24 -2.04 -11.66 1.30
CA GLN A 24 -3.26 -12.15 0.63
C GLN A 24 -3.68 -11.29 -0.57
N SER A 25 -3.39 -9.99 -0.53
CA SER A 25 -3.63 -9.11 -1.68
C SER A 25 -2.64 -9.33 -2.80
N ASN A 26 -1.46 -9.86 -2.47
CA ASN A 26 -0.33 -9.97 -3.38
C ASN A 26 0.10 -8.63 -3.98
N VAL A 27 -0.06 -7.55 -3.23
CA VAL A 27 0.26 -6.20 -3.69
C VAL A 27 1.72 -6.11 -4.17
N ILE A 28 2.63 -6.75 -3.45
CA ILE A 28 4.06 -6.75 -3.81
C ILE A 28 4.28 -7.46 -5.14
N GLY A 29 3.71 -8.65 -5.32
CA GLY A 29 3.82 -9.40 -6.58
C GLY A 29 3.20 -8.67 -7.75
N CYS A 30 2.09 -7.97 -7.54
CA CYS A 30 1.43 -7.19 -8.59
C CYS A 30 2.38 -6.12 -9.15
N TRP A 31 3.07 -5.38 -8.30
CA TRP A 31 4.03 -4.37 -8.74
C TRP A 31 5.31 -4.97 -9.28
N GLN A 32 5.81 -6.03 -8.68
CA GLN A 32 6.99 -6.74 -9.20
C GLN A 32 6.76 -7.28 -10.61
N SER A 33 5.52 -7.65 -10.95
CA SER A 33 5.17 -8.17 -12.27
C SER A 33 5.40 -7.18 -13.40
N VAL A 34 5.46 -5.88 -13.11
CA VAL A 34 5.77 -4.85 -14.10
C VAL A 34 7.21 -4.32 -13.95
N GLY A 35 8.04 -5.03 -13.20
CA GLY A 35 9.43 -4.68 -12.99
C GLY A 35 9.67 -3.60 -11.94
N ALA A 36 8.66 -3.29 -11.14
CA ALA A 36 8.80 -2.29 -10.10
C ALA A 36 9.49 -2.83 -8.85
N ARG A 37 10.15 -1.93 -8.15
CA ARG A 37 10.64 -2.14 -6.79
C ARG A 37 9.63 -1.51 -5.84
N ILE A 38 9.19 -2.24 -4.84
CA ILE A 38 8.17 -1.79 -3.90
C ILE A 38 8.69 -1.85 -2.47
N ASN A 39 8.58 -0.75 -1.76
CA ASN A 39 9.08 -0.59 -0.39
C ASN A 39 7.93 -0.26 0.56
N LEU A 40 7.82 -1.05 1.63
CA LEU A 40 6.91 -0.74 2.72
C LEU A 40 7.46 0.47 3.48
N ILE A 41 6.60 1.45 3.73
CA ILE A 41 6.93 2.67 4.49
C ILE A 41 5.89 2.90 5.58
N GLY A 42 6.01 3.99 6.31
CA GLY A 42 5.00 4.40 7.29
C GLY A 42 5.06 3.62 8.60
N SER A 43 3.96 3.67 9.35
CA SER A 43 3.91 3.14 10.72
C SER A 43 4.10 1.63 10.80
N LEU A 44 3.65 0.88 9.80
CA LEU A 44 3.84 -0.56 9.78
C LEU A 44 5.33 -0.94 9.68
N LYS A 45 6.07 -0.27 8.80
CA LYS A 45 7.50 -0.51 8.63
C LYS A 45 8.30 -0.11 9.86
N THR A 46 7.99 1.05 10.45
CA THR A 46 8.77 1.60 11.56
C THR A 46 8.46 0.94 12.90
N GLY A 47 7.43 0.11 12.97
CA GLY A 47 7.00 -0.51 14.21
C GLY A 47 6.28 0.42 15.16
N LEU A 48 5.86 1.60 14.68
CA LEU A 48 5.07 2.52 15.45
C LEU A 48 3.66 1.95 15.70
N LEU A 49 2.97 2.54 16.67
CA LEU A 49 1.64 2.11 17.05
C LEU A 49 0.67 2.26 15.88
N MET A 50 0.08 1.14 15.43
CA MET A 50 -0.91 1.16 14.36
C MET A 50 -2.31 1.42 14.94
N LYS A 51 -2.79 2.65 14.77
CA LYS A 51 -4.13 3.06 15.21
C LYS A 51 -5.17 2.94 14.09
N HIS A 52 -4.70 2.94 12.83
CA HIS A 52 -5.56 2.91 11.65
C HIS A 52 -5.18 1.74 10.76
N ARG A 53 -6.11 1.35 9.89
CA ARG A 53 -5.92 0.25 8.95
C ARG A 53 -5.39 0.77 7.62
N ASP A 54 -4.20 1.40 7.66
CA ASP A 54 -3.51 1.96 6.51
C ASP A 54 -2.17 1.26 6.32
N ILE A 55 -1.87 0.93 5.07
CA ILE A 55 -0.61 0.30 4.68
C ILE A 55 -0.03 1.15 3.56
N ASP A 56 1.20 1.64 3.73
CA ASP A 56 1.82 2.59 2.82
C ASP A 56 3.01 1.98 2.10
N PHE A 57 3.08 2.19 0.80
CA PHE A 57 4.19 1.76 -0.05
C PHE A 57 4.68 2.89 -0.92
N HIS A 58 6.01 2.92 -1.12
CA HIS A 58 6.62 3.63 -2.24
C HIS A 58 6.99 2.60 -3.31
N VAL A 59 6.67 2.91 -4.55
CA VAL A 59 6.90 2.04 -5.70
C VAL A 59 7.78 2.77 -6.71
N TYR A 60 8.79 2.11 -7.24
CA TYR A 60 9.75 2.71 -8.16
C TYR A 60 9.90 1.88 -9.42
N THR A 61 9.84 2.55 -10.55
CA THR A 61 10.25 2.01 -11.85
C THR A 61 11.32 2.92 -12.45
N SER A 62 12.10 2.42 -13.42
CA SER A 62 13.17 3.22 -14.02
C SER A 62 12.63 4.51 -14.65
N ARG A 63 11.44 4.44 -15.22
CA ARG A 63 10.71 5.59 -15.77
C ARG A 63 9.28 5.54 -15.23
N LEU A 64 8.72 6.72 -14.96
CA LEU A 64 7.34 6.80 -14.52
C LEU A 64 6.42 6.59 -15.72
N ASN A 65 5.76 5.45 -15.75
CA ASN A 65 4.97 4.99 -16.89
C ASN A 65 3.56 4.66 -16.45
N VAL A 66 2.58 5.35 -17.04
CA VAL A 66 1.16 5.19 -16.71
C VAL A 66 0.68 3.77 -17.02
N ASP A 67 1.07 3.21 -18.16
CA ASP A 67 0.65 1.86 -18.58
C ASP A 67 1.11 0.80 -17.57
N GLU A 68 2.37 0.83 -17.17
CA GLU A 68 2.91 -0.11 -16.19
C GLU A 68 2.16 0.00 -14.85
N SER A 69 1.87 1.23 -14.43
CA SER A 69 1.13 1.51 -13.21
C SER A 69 -0.26 0.89 -13.25
N PHE A 70 -1.00 1.11 -14.34
CA PHE A 70 -2.33 0.53 -14.52
C PHE A 70 -2.29 -0.98 -14.63
N ARG A 71 -1.26 -1.56 -15.26
CA ARG A 71 -1.13 -3.02 -15.35
C ARG A 71 -0.94 -3.66 -13.97
N ALA A 72 -0.14 -3.06 -13.12
CA ALA A 72 0.03 -3.54 -11.75
C ALA A 72 -1.29 -3.47 -10.98
N MET A 73 -2.00 -2.34 -11.11
CA MET A 73 -3.28 -2.14 -10.42
C MET A 73 -4.39 -3.02 -10.97
N THR A 74 -4.37 -3.32 -12.27
CA THR A 74 -5.32 -4.28 -12.85
C THR A 74 -5.17 -5.65 -12.17
N ARG A 75 -3.95 -6.12 -11.98
CA ARG A 75 -3.70 -7.38 -11.29
C ARG A 75 -4.17 -7.34 -9.84
N LEU A 76 -3.90 -6.24 -9.14
CA LEU A 76 -4.37 -6.08 -7.77
C LEU A 76 -5.91 -6.12 -7.71
N ALA A 77 -6.56 -5.39 -8.61
CA ALA A 77 -8.02 -5.28 -8.65
C ALA A 77 -8.72 -6.58 -9.05
N GLU A 78 -8.01 -7.55 -9.64
CA GLU A 78 -8.55 -8.89 -9.91
C GLU A 78 -8.85 -9.65 -8.62
N ASN A 79 -8.22 -9.28 -7.52
CA ASN A 79 -8.55 -9.85 -6.22
C ASN A 79 -9.93 -9.36 -5.79
N PRO A 80 -10.91 -10.28 -5.57
CA PRO A 80 -12.29 -9.87 -5.26
C PRO A 80 -12.41 -9.13 -3.93
N ARG A 81 -11.41 -9.18 -3.07
CA ARG A 81 -11.40 -8.42 -1.82
C ARG A 81 -10.99 -6.96 -2.00
N ILE A 82 -10.46 -6.60 -3.16
CA ILE A 82 -10.25 -5.20 -3.52
C ILE A 82 -11.59 -4.63 -3.99
N VAL A 83 -12.21 -3.82 -3.15
CA VAL A 83 -13.57 -3.34 -3.39
C VAL A 83 -13.62 -1.95 -4.01
N LYS A 84 -12.49 -1.24 -4.00
CA LYS A 84 -12.40 0.12 -4.55
C LYS A 84 -10.94 0.44 -4.84
N THR A 85 -10.71 1.20 -5.90
CA THR A 85 -9.40 1.82 -6.20
C THR A 85 -9.60 3.28 -6.57
N GLU A 86 -8.61 4.11 -6.27
CA GLU A 86 -8.56 5.50 -6.71
C GLU A 86 -7.20 5.80 -7.32
N TYR A 87 -7.20 6.59 -8.37
CA TYR A 87 -6.01 6.98 -9.12
C TYR A 87 -5.94 8.50 -9.21
N VAL A 88 -4.75 9.04 -8.95
CA VAL A 88 -4.48 10.47 -9.14
C VAL A 88 -3.17 10.61 -9.89
N ASN A 89 -3.23 11.28 -11.04
CA ASN A 89 -2.03 11.59 -11.81
C ASN A 89 -1.45 12.92 -11.32
N LEU A 90 -0.30 12.85 -10.65
CA LEU A 90 0.43 13.99 -10.12
C LEU A 90 1.77 14.21 -10.87
N THR A 91 1.84 13.80 -12.13
CA THR A 91 3.08 13.91 -12.92
C THR A 91 3.45 15.35 -13.25
N ALA A 92 2.50 16.28 -13.17
CA ALA A 92 2.74 17.71 -13.39
C ALA A 92 3.27 18.43 -12.13
N GLU A 93 3.26 17.75 -10.97
CA GLU A 93 3.74 18.32 -9.72
C GLU A 93 5.27 18.23 -9.63
N GLU A 94 5.86 18.98 -8.70
CA GLU A 94 7.31 18.98 -8.48
C GLU A 94 7.83 17.57 -8.15
N ASP A 95 7.15 16.88 -7.26
CA ASP A 95 7.45 15.48 -6.95
C ASP A 95 6.54 14.57 -7.79
N ALA A 96 6.84 14.46 -9.08
CA ALA A 96 6.02 13.72 -10.03
C ALA A 96 5.77 12.29 -9.57
N CYS A 97 4.51 11.90 -9.51
CA CYS A 97 4.12 10.54 -9.12
C CYS A 97 2.74 10.17 -9.68
N LEU A 98 2.45 8.89 -9.58
CA LEU A 98 1.12 8.35 -9.80
C LEU A 98 0.65 7.79 -8.45
N GLU A 99 -0.37 8.39 -7.88
CA GLU A 99 -0.87 8.05 -6.57
C GLU A 99 -2.03 7.09 -6.68
N TRP A 100 -1.93 5.96 -5.97
CA TRP A 100 -2.96 4.95 -5.94
C TRP A 100 -3.40 4.67 -4.51
N HIS A 101 -4.70 4.48 -4.36
CA HIS A 101 -5.31 3.96 -3.13
C HIS A 101 -6.15 2.76 -3.50
N ALA A 102 -6.07 1.70 -2.70
CA ALA A 102 -6.91 0.53 -2.87
C ALA A 102 -7.50 0.14 -1.51
N TRP A 103 -8.73 -0.33 -1.51
CA TRP A 103 -9.39 -0.79 -0.29
C TRP A 103 -9.61 -2.28 -0.36
N TYR A 104 -9.04 -2.96 0.61
CA TYR A 104 -9.08 -4.41 0.76
C TYR A 104 -10.00 -4.78 1.93
N GLN A 105 -11.00 -5.61 1.66
CA GLN A 105 -11.93 -6.08 2.68
C GLN A 105 -11.49 -7.45 3.19
N SER A 106 -11.06 -7.52 4.45
CA SER A 106 -10.59 -8.76 5.06
C SER A 106 -11.75 -9.62 5.56
N ASP A 107 -11.46 -10.87 5.92
CA ASP A 107 -12.45 -11.87 6.32
C ASP A 107 -13.28 -11.43 7.53
N ASP A 108 -12.69 -10.66 8.42
CA ASP A 108 -13.37 -10.16 9.63
C ASP A 108 -14.29 -8.96 9.37
N GLY A 109 -14.43 -8.55 8.11
CA GLY A 109 -15.25 -7.41 7.72
C GLY A 109 -14.56 -6.06 7.81
N ASN A 110 -13.31 -6.01 8.29
CA ASN A 110 -12.54 -4.77 8.33
C ASN A 110 -12.05 -4.40 6.94
N THR A 111 -12.02 -3.10 6.66
CA THR A 111 -11.51 -2.57 5.41
C THR A 111 -10.15 -1.94 5.64
N TRP A 112 -9.18 -2.34 4.81
CA TRP A 112 -7.81 -1.84 4.85
C TRP A 112 -7.54 -0.96 3.65
N GLN A 113 -6.91 0.19 3.88
CA GLN A 113 -6.48 1.08 2.81
C GLN A 113 -5.01 0.81 2.50
N ILE A 114 -4.74 0.53 1.24
CA ILE A 114 -3.37 0.33 0.73
C ILE A 114 -3.04 1.54 -0.13
N ASP A 115 -2.02 2.31 0.30
CA ASP A 115 -1.57 3.50 -0.41
C ASP A 115 -0.27 3.18 -1.14
N MET A 116 -0.24 3.47 -2.42
CA MET A 116 0.90 3.16 -3.30
C MET A 116 1.26 4.41 -4.09
N ILE A 117 2.45 4.95 -3.82
CA ILE A 117 2.97 6.12 -4.53
C ILE A 117 4.02 5.65 -5.52
N HIS A 118 3.69 5.70 -6.80
CA HIS A 118 4.56 5.24 -7.89
C HIS A 118 5.39 6.40 -8.41
N MET A 119 6.72 6.24 -8.30
CA MET A 119 7.71 7.27 -8.64
C MET A 119 8.79 6.69 -9.54
N ALA A 120 9.58 7.56 -10.15
CA ALA A 120 10.77 7.13 -10.90
C ALA A 120 11.93 6.84 -9.95
N GLU A 121 12.73 5.82 -10.28
CA GLU A 121 13.98 5.55 -9.57
C GLU A 121 14.91 6.76 -9.62
N GLY A 122 15.62 6.99 -8.52
CA GLY A 122 16.53 8.13 -8.40
C GLY A 122 15.84 9.45 -8.10
N CYS A 123 14.54 9.46 -7.88
CA CYS A 123 13.84 10.67 -7.43
C CYS A 123 14.22 11.01 -5.98
N ARG A 124 13.80 12.19 -5.54
CA ARG A 124 14.13 12.70 -4.20
C ARG A 124 13.73 11.75 -3.06
N TRP A 125 12.69 10.96 -3.24
CA TRP A 125 12.16 10.04 -2.21
C TRP A 125 12.74 8.63 -2.27
N ASP A 126 13.55 8.35 -3.28
CA ASP A 126 14.18 7.04 -3.45
C ASP A 126 15.34 6.81 -2.47
#